data_35589b1c476acc592412ee4fbb1d62f7
#
_entry.id   35589b1c476acc592412ee4fbb1d62f7
#
_cell.length_a   1.000
_cell.length_b   1.000
_cell.length_c   1.000
_cell.angle_alpha   90.00
_cell.angle_beta   90.00
_cell.angle_gamma   90.00
#
_symmetry.space_group_name_H-M   'P 1'
#
loop_
_entity.id
_entity.type
_entity.pdbx_description
1 polymer ?
#
loop_
_entity_poly.entity_id
_entity_poly.type
_entity_poly.pdbx_seq_one_letter_code
_entity_poly.pdbx_strand_id
1 'polypeptide(L)'
;MALRFTGIDPGLVHTAVVTLEVDPLVKRWGTSFRVFDGIEDDVVEEIKEHTQLDTAVFVEEYKPRSHFSQDNEMISGVSRLNKAIGKAKVISNTGVKKVVRRKVLGYFDLWNWPQVTHHQDLRSAGYILLYGMYKEPEFNQHIYNILADEFAGQPWQQF
;
A
#
# COMPACT_ATOMS: atom_id res chain seq x y z
N MET A 1 3.45 18.96 8.32
CA MET A 1 2.63 17.77 8.66
C MET A 1 2.90 16.67 7.65
N ALA A 2 3.15 15.48 8.12
CA ALA A 2 3.38 14.35 7.23
C ALA A 2 2.06 13.85 6.62
N LEU A 3 2.11 13.54 5.34
CA LEU A 3 1.03 12.87 4.63
C LEU A 3 1.27 11.36 4.71
N ARG A 4 0.21 10.58 4.83
CA ARG A 4 0.29 9.12 4.92
C ARG A 4 -0.49 8.48 3.78
N PHE A 5 0.15 7.56 3.09
CA PHE A 5 -0.44 6.79 2.00
C PHE A 5 -0.26 5.31 2.29
N THR A 6 -1.31 4.55 2.21
CA THR A 6 -1.28 3.13 2.58
C THR A 6 -1.76 2.27 1.41
N GLY A 7 -1.04 1.18 1.16
CA GLY A 7 -1.42 0.12 0.23
C GLY A 7 -1.73 -1.16 0.99
N ILE A 8 -2.77 -1.86 0.58
CA ILE A 8 -3.25 -3.08 1.24
C ILE A 8 -3.39 -4.20 0.21
N ASP A 9 -2.77 -5.34 0.52
CA ASP A 9 -2.97 -6.60 -0.18
C ASP A 9 -3.79 -7.53 0.72
N PRO A 10 -5.11 -7.63 0.51
CA PRO A 10 -5.97 -8.45 1.38
C PRO A 10 -5.79 -9.94 1.11
N GLY A 11 -5.86 -10.73 2.17
CA GLY A 11 -5.76 -12.19 2.06
C GLY A 11 -6.48 -12.92 3.19
N LEU A 12 -6.89 -14.16 2.93
CA LEU A 12 -7.57 -15.00 3.92
C LEU A 12 -6.64 -15.44 5.05
N VAL A 13 -5.35 -15.60 4.75
CA VAL A 13 -4.36 -16.01 5.74
C VAL A 13 -3.63 -14.79 6.28
N HIS A 14 -3.18 -13.93 5.40
CA HIS A 14 -2.49 -12.69 5.78
C HIS A 14 -2.99 -11.52 4.95
N THR A 15 -3.20 -10.38 5.59
CA THR A 15 -3.43 -9.09 4.94
C THR A 15 -2.21 -8.21 5.19
N ALA A 16 -1.52 -7.84 4.12
CA ALA A 16 -0.32 -7.02 4.18
C ALA A 16 -0.67 -5.55 3.99
N VAL A 17 -0.12 -4.71 4.85
CA VAL A 17 -0.34 -3.27 4.87
C VAL A 17 1.01 -2.57 4.87
N VAL A 18 1.25 -1.72 3.87
CA VAL A 18 2.45 -0.88 3.81
C VAL A 18 2.05 0.58 3.77
N THR A 19 2.84 1.43 4.43
CA THR A 19 2.55 2.86 4.53
C THR A 19 3.77 3.66 4.15
N LEU A 20 3.58 4.66 3.30
CA LEU A 20 4.57 5.68 2.98
C LEU A 20 4.15 6.99 3.64
N GLU A 21 5.01 7.53 4.49
CA GLU A 21 4.86 8.85 5.06
C GLU A 21 5.75 9.83 4.32
N VAL A 22 5.20 10.99 3.98
CA VAL A 22 5.91 12.04 3.25
C VAL A 22 5.66 13.38 3.92
N ASP A 23 6.73 14.07 4.28
CA ASP A 23 6.65 15.47 4.72
C ASP A 23 7.41 16.36 3.74
N PRO A 24 6.69 16.98 2.78
CA PRO A 24 7.34 17.78 1.75
C PRO A 24 7.91 19.10 2.27
N LEU A 25 7.46 19.58 3.41
CA LEU A 25 7.97 20.84 3.99
C LEU A 25 9.39 20.68 4.51
N VAL A 26 9.69 19.55 5.12
CA VAL A 26 11.04 19.28 5.66
C VAL A 26 11.82 18.29 4.81
N LYS A 27 11.24 17.85 3.69
CA LYS A 27 11.83 16.90 2.75
C LYS A 27 12.27 15.62 3.45
N ARG A 28 11.32 14.96 4.11
CA ARG A 28 11.52 13.66 4.76
C ARG A 28 10.45 12.67 4.32
N TRP A 29 10.83 11.41 4.26
CA TRP A 29 9.92 10.30 3.97
C TRP A 29 10.31 9.08 4.79
N GLY A 30 9.40 8.14 4.89
CA GLY A 30 9.67 6.87 5.54
C GLY A 30 8.59 5.86 5.21
N THR A 31 8.93 4.58 5.33
CA THR A 31 8.00 3.48 5.11
C THR A 31 7.89 2.62 6.34
N SER A 32 6.70 2.07 6.53
CA SER A 32 6.41 1.11 7.58
C SER A 32 5.47 0.03 7.03
N PHE A 33 5.35 -1.06 7.76
CA PHE A 33 4.48 -2.15 7.35
C PHE A 33 3.86 -2.86 8.55
N ARG A 34 2.77 -3.56 8.28
CA ARG A 34 2.16 -4.47 9.22
C ARG A 34 1.49 -5.61 8.47
N VAL A 35 1.61 -6.83 8.99
CA VAL A 35 0.92 -8.00 8.46
C VAL A 35 -0.11 -8.44 9.50
N PHE A 36 -1.38 -8.48 9.08
CA PHE A 36 -2.49 -8.95 9.90
C PHE A 36 -2.83 -10.39 9.55
N ASP A 37 -3.31 -11.15 10.53
CA ASP A 37 -3.71 -12.54 10.34
C ASP A 37 -5.15 -12.61 9.81
N GLY A 38 -5.29 -12.75 8.51
CA GLY A 38 -6.59 -12.90 7.84
C GLY A 38 -7.27 -11.58 7.49
N ILE A 39 -8.59 -11.64 7.36
CA ILE A 39 -9.45 -10.52 6.95
C ILE A 39 -10.82 -10.58 7.64
N GLU A 40 -10.89 -11.19 8.81
CA GLU A 40 -12.12 -11.25 9.59
C GLU A 40 -12.43 -9.89 10.24
N ASP A 41 -13.59 -9.79 10.89
CA ASP A 41 -14.11 -8.51 11.38
C ASP A 41 -13.18 -7.80 12.36
N ASP A 42 -12.50 -8.54 13.22
CA ASP A 42 -11.54 -7.97 14.17
C ASP A 42 -10.32 -7.36 13.46
N VAL A 43 -9.82 -8.04 12.42
CA VAL A 43 -8.73 -7.54 11.59
C VAL A 43 -9.16 -6.32 10.79
N VAL A 44 -10.35 -6.35 10.20
CA VAL A 44 -10.92 -5.22 9.46
C VAL A 44 -10.99 -3.97 10.37
N GLU A 45 -11.43 -4.14 11.61
CA GLU A 45 -11.51 -3.03 12.56
C GLU A 45 -10.12 -2.49 12.92
N GLU A 46 -9.13 -3.37 13.12
CA GLU A 46 -7.76 -2.94 13.38
C GLU A 46 -7.15 -2.18 12.21
N ILE A 47 -7.40 -2.63 10.98
CA ILE A 47 -6.92 -1.94 9.77
C ILE A 47 -7.61 -0.57 9.63
N LYS A 48 -8.90 -0.49 9.91
CA LYS A 48 -9.64 0.77 9.92
C LYS A 48 -9.00 1.78 10.87
N GLU A 49 -8.70 1.37 12.09
CA GLU A 49 -8.03 2.22 13.08
C GLU A 49 -6.63 2.63 12.62
N HIS A 50 -5.88 1.68 12.07
CA HIS A 50 -4.52 1.90 11.59
C HIS A 50 -4.45 2.94 10.45
N THR A 51 -5.49 2.98 9.60
CA THR A 51 -5.56 3.86 8.43
C THR A 51 -6.41 5.12 8.64
N GLN A 52 -6.91 5.32 9.84
CA GLN A 52 -7.90 6.36 10.14
C GLN A 52 -7.45 7.76 9.75
N LEU A 53 -6.17 8.08 9.94
CA LEU A 53 -5.61 9.41 9.67
C LEU A 53 -4.88 9.48 8.32
N ASP A 54 -4.96 8.44 7.50
CA ASP A 54 -4.25 8.42 6.23
C ASP A 54 -4.88 9.41 5.23
N THR A 55 -4.03 10.00 4.41
CA THR A 55 -4.44 10.88 3.31
C THR A 55 -5.16 10.08 2.23
N ALA A 56 -4.67 8.89 1.91
CA ALA A 56 -5.29 7.97 0.98
C ALA A 56 -4.96 6.52 1.32
N VAL A 57 -5.90 5.63 1.04
CA VAL A 57 -5.75 4.18 1.22
C VAL A 57 -6.12 3.48 -0.08
N PHE A 58 -5.22 2.63 -0.55
CA PHE A 58 -5.38 1.87 -1.78
C PHE A 58 -5.48 0.39 -1.45
N VAL A 59 -6.52 -0.27 -1.91
CA VAL A 59 -6.76 -1.69 -1.65
C VAL A 59 -6.73 -2.44 -2.97
N GLU A 60 -5.94 -3.52 -3.03
CA GLU A 60 -5.90 -4.36 -4.21
C GLU A 60 -7.25 -4.97 -4.51
N GLU A 61 -7.69 -4.86 -5.76
CA GLU A 61 -8.91 -5.51 -6.24
C GLU A 61 -8.73 -7.03 -6.21
N TYR A 62 -9.65 -7.71 -5.56
CA TYR A 62 -9.68 -9.16 -5.61
C TYR A 62 -10.46 -9.63 -6.86
N LYS A 63 -9.79 -10.43 -7.69
CA LYS A 63 -10.39 -11.04 -8.87
C LYS A 63 -10.57 -12.52 -8.62
N PRO A 64 -11.82 -13.03 -8.55
CA PRO A 64 -12.08 -14.44 -8.38
C PRO A 64 -11.48 -15.25 -9.54
N ARG A 65 -10.79 -16.34 -9.21
CA ARG A 65 -10.15 -17.21 -10.21
C ARG A 65 -11.02 -18.43 -10.54
N SER A 66 -11.97 -18.75 -9.66
CA SER A 66 -12.83 -19.93 -9.78
C SER A 66 -14.05 -19.79 -8.87
N HIS A 67 -15.00 -20.73 -8.96
CA HIS A 67 -16.22 -20.75 -8.14
C HIS A 67 -16.05 -21.52 -6.82
N PHE A 68 -14.89 -21.40 -6.18
CA PHE A 68 -14.66 -22.04 -4.88
C PHE A 68 -15.26 -21.20 -3.74
N SER A 69 -15.61 -21.87 -2.63
CA SER A 69 -16.11 -21.21 -1.42
C SER A 69 -15.15 -20.15 -0.86
N GLN A 70 -13.85 -20.34 -1.06
CA GLN A 70 -12.82 -19.40 -0.64
C GLN A 70 -12.93 -18.04 -1.36
N ASP A 71 -13.38 -18.03 -2.63
CA ASP A 71 -13.62 -16.79 -3.36
C ASP A 71 -14.72 -15.96 -2.71
N ASN A 72 -15.79 -16.61 -2.22
CA ASN A 72 -16.88 -15.94 -1.54
C ASN A 72 -16.41 -15.29 -0.22
N GLU A 73 -15.55 -15.96 0.53
CA GLU A 73 -14.96 -15.42 1.76
C GLU A 73 -14.08 -14.22 1.46
N MET A 74 -13.25 -14.30 0.41
CA MET A 74 -12.41 -13.17 -0.02
C MET A 74 -13.25 -11.98 -0.48
N ILE A 75 -14.24 -12.21 -1.33
CA ILE A 75 -15.12 -11.15 -1.82
C ILE A 75 -15.81 -10.45 -0.65
N SER A 76 -16.35 -11.22 0.29
CA SER A 76 -17.01 -10.71 1.48
C SER A 76 -16.04 -9.92 2.37
N GLY A 77 -14.84 -10.45 2.61
CA GLY A 77 -13.81 -9.81 3.44
C GLY A 77 -13.33 -8.50 2.85
N VAL A 78 -13.02 -8.48 1.56
CA VAL A 78 -12.57 -7.27 0.84
C VAL A 78 -13.68 -6.22 0.81
N SER A 79 -14.92 -6.64 0.59
CA SER A 79 -16.08 -5.74 0.63
C SER A 79 -16.23 -5.08 2.00
N ARG A 80 -16.13 -5.85 3.08
CA ARG A 80 -16.20 -5.32 4.45
C ARG A 80 -15.05 -4.36 4.74
N LEU A 81 -13.84 -4.70 4.30
CA LEU A 81 -12.67 -3.85 4.47
C LEU A 81 -12.86 -2.50 3.77
N ASN A 82 -13.26 -2.52 2.50
CA ASN A 82 -13.49 -1.31 1.72
C ASN A 82 -14.58 -0.43 2.33
N LYS A 83 -15.65 -1.07 2.82
CA LYS A 83 -16.75 -0.34 3.48
C LYS A 83 -16.30 0.27 4.82
N ALA A 84 -15.53 -0.47 5.60
CA ALA A 84 -15.05 -0.01 6.91
C ALA A 84 -14.10 1.18 6.78
N ILE A 85 -13.19 1.14 5.80
CA ILE A 85 -12.24 2.24 5.55
C ILE A 85 -12.96 3.45 4.95
N GLY A 86 -13.99 3.23 4.15
CA GLY A 86 -14.82 4.30 3.56
C GLY A 86 -14.14 5.07 2.44
N LYS A 87 -12.94 5.59 2.69
CA LYS A 87 -12.14 6.35 1.70
C LYS A 87 -11.24 5.45 0.85
N ALA A 88 -11.31 4.14 1.01
CA ALA A 88 -10.47 3.20 0.28
C ALA A 88 -10.71 3.30 -1.23
N LYS A 89 -9.62 3.32 -1.99
CA LYS A 89 -9.64 3.27 -3.45
C LYS A 89 -9.21 1.89 -3.89
N VAL A 90 -10.04 1.22 -4.67
CA VAL A 90 -9.78 -0.13 -5.17
C VAL A 90 -8.89 -0.04 -6.40
N ILE A 91 -7.77 -0.74 -6.38
CA ILE A 91 -6.75 -0.70 -7.42
C ILE A 91 -6.58 -2.08 -8.05
N SER A 92 -6.78 -2.15 -9.37
CA SER A 92 -6.47 -3.36 -10.13
C SER A 92 -4.95 -3.54 -10.22
N ASN A 93 -4.47 -4.76 -10.01
CA ASN A 93 -3.05 -5.08 -10.18
C ASN A 93 -2.64 -5.28 -11.65
N THR A 94 -3.59 -5.21 -12.57
CA THR A 94 -3.32 -5.38 -14.01
C THR A 94 -2.42 -4.26 -14.52
N GLY A 95 -1.24 -4.63 -15.03
CA GLY A 95 -0.28 -3.68 -15.58
C GLY A 95 0.51 -2.88 -14.55
N VAL A 96 0.33 -3.12 -13.26
CA VAL A 96 1.04 -2.41 -12.19
C VAL A 96 2.55 -2.44 -12.40
N LYS A 97 3.12 -3.62 -12.69
CA LYS A 97 4.57 -3.80 -12.85
C LYS A 97 5.14 -3.11 -14.10
N LYS A 98 4.30 -2.71 -15.04
CA LYS A 98 4.72 -1.93 -16.21
C LYS A 98 4.89 -0.44 -15.86
N VAL A 99 4.16 0.04 -14.87
CA VAL A 99 4.17 1.43 -14.44
C VAL A 99 5.11 1.63 -13.25
N VAL A 100 4.97 0.78 -12.23
CA VAL A 100 5.79 0.82 -11.03
C VAL A 100 6.89 -0.23 -11.16
N ARG A 101 8.12 0.22 -11.35
CA ARG A 101 9.27 -0.68 -11.51
C ARG A 101 9.80 -1.15 -10.16
N ARG A 102 10.34 -2.36 -10.12
CA ARG A 102 11.00 -2.93 -8.94
C ARG A 102 12.02 -1.99 -8.31
N LYS A 103 12.77 -1.27 -9.14
CA LYS A 103 13.78 -0.31 -8.69
C LYS A 103 13.19 0.78 -7.81
N VAL A 104 11.99 1.25 -8.13
CA VAL A 104 11.28 2.27 -7.34
C VAL A 104 10.83 1.70 -6.00
N LEU A 105 10.30 0.47 -5.98
CA LEU A 105 10.02 -0.22 -4.71
C LEU A 105 11.26 -0.31 -3.84
N GLY A 106 12.39 -0.71 -4.42
CA GLY A 106 13.66 -0.82 -3.70
C GLY A 106 14.12 0.51 -3.12
N TYR A 107 13.95 1.59 -3.86
CA TYR A 107 14.27 2.92 -3.38
C TYR A 107 13.49 3.30 -2.12
N PHE A 108 12.19 2.99 -2.09
CA PHE A 108 11.32 3.28 -0.95
C PHE A 108 11.33 2.19 0.13
N ASP A 109 12.30 1.28 0.12
CA ASP A 109 12.40 0.17 1.09
C ASP A 109 11.16 -0.75 1.10
N LEU A 110 10.49 -0.88 -0.05
CA LEU A 110 9.29 -1.70 -0.21
C LEU A 110 9.56 -3.04 -0.90
N TRP A 111 10.83 -3.42 -1.06
CA TRP A 111 11.20 -4.66 -1.71
C TRP A 111 11.69 -5.74 -0.75
N ASN A 112 12.50 -5.39 0.24
CA ASN A 112 13.07 -6.31 1.22
C ASN A 112 12.76 -5.88 2.65
N TRP A 113 12.35 -6.86 3.45
CA TRP A 113 12.15 -6.71 4.89
C TRP A 113 12.94 -7.83 5.59
N PRO A 114 14.19 -7.60 6.03
CA PRO A 114 15.12 -8.65 6.45
C PRO A 114 14.63 -9.57 7.58
N GLN A 115 13.68 -9.13 8.39
CA GLN A 115 13.21 -9.87 9.57
C GLN A 115 11.81 -10.46 9.41
N VAL A 116 11.29 -10.53 8.18
CA VAL A 116 9.91 -10.94 7.90
C VAL A 116 9.88 -12.03 6.84
N THR A 117 8.93 -12.95 6.96
CA THR A 117 8.76 -14.06 6.01
C THR A 117 7.78 -13.78 4.86
N HIS A 118 7.01 -12.68 4.94
CA HIS A 118 5.91 -12.37 4.00
C HIS A 118 6.31 -11.32 2.96
N HIS A 119 7.52 -11.43 2.41
CA HIS A 119 8.04 -10.46 1.45
C HIS A 119 7.15 -10.28 0.23
N GLN A 120 6.57 -11.36 -0.30
CA GLN A 120 5.75 -11.28 -1.51
C GLN A 120 4.47 -10.50 -1.28
N ASP A 121 3.80 -10.72 -0.16
CA ASP A 121 2.57 -10.02 0.19
C ASP A 121 2.84 -8.53 0.43
N LEU A 122 3.93 -8.22 1.11
CA LEU A 122 4.37 -6.85 1.36
C LEU A 122 4.78 -6.13 0.06
N ARG A 123 5.44 -6.83 -0.86
CA ARG A 123 5.76 -6.29 -2.18
C ARG A 123 4.49 -5.98 -2.97
N SER A 124 3.50 -6.87 -2.94
CA SER A 124 2.21 -6.64 -3.59
C SER A 124 1.52 -5.40 -3.03
N ALA A 125 1.47 -5.24 -1.72
CA ALA A 125 0.93 -4.05 -1.08
C ALA A 125 1.71 -2.79 -1.47
N GLY A 126 3.04 -2.88 -1.56
CA GLY A 126 3.91 -1.79 -2.01
C GLY A 126 3.64 -1.36 -3.46
N TYR A 127 3.45 -2.33 -4.36
CA TYR A 127 3.06 -2.04 -5.73
C TYR A 127 1.71 -1.31 -5.80
N ILE A 128 0.73 -1.76 -5.04
CA ILE A 128 -0.60 -1.14 -4.98
C ILE A 128 -0.52 0.28 -4.43
N LEU A 129 0.26 0.50 -3.39
CA LEU A 129 0.50 1.83 -2.83
C LEU A 129 1.04 2.80 -3.87
N LEU A 130 2.17 2.46 -4.50
CA LEU A 130 2.83 3.34 -5.45
C LEU A 130 1.99 3.53 -6.72
N TYR A 131 1.37 2.46 -7.22
CA TYR A 131 0.51 2.55 -8.38
C TYR A 131 -0.72 3.42 -8.13
N GLY A 132 -1.34 3.28 -6.96
CA GLY A 132 -2.44 4.15 -6.55
C GLY A 132 -2.04 5.61 -6.52
N MET A 133 -0.86 5.92 -5.98
CA MET A 133 -0.33 7.29 -5.96
C MET A 133 -0.02 7.80 -7.37
N TYR A 134 0.59 6.96 -8.23
CA TYR A 134 0.90 7.36 -9.61
C TYR A 134 -0.35 7.77 -10.42
N LYS A 135 -1.46 7.14 -10.16
CA LYS A 135 -2.71 7.41 -10.90
C LYS A 135 -3.34 8.75 -10.59
N GLU A 136 -2.95 9.41 -9.51
CA GLU A 136 -3.57 10.64 -9.07
C GLU A 136 -2.57 11.80 -9.09
N PRO A 137 -2.85 12.88 -9.87
CA PRO A 137 -1.92 14.00 -9.99
C PRO A 137 -1.56 14.65 -8.66
N GLU A 138 -2.50 14.73 -7.72
CA GLU A 138 -2.26 15.31 -6.40
C GLU A 138 -1.31 14.48 -5.53
N PHE A 139 -1.15 13.17 -5.83
CA PHE A 139 -0.30 12.28 -5.05
C PHE A 139 1.00 11.93 -5.76
N ASN A 140 0.99 11.81 -7.09
CA ASN A 140 2.18 11.39 -7.83
C ASN A 140 3.32 12.41 -7.74
N GLN A 141 3.02 13.68 -7.54
CA GLN A 141 4.03 14.72 -7.38
C GLN A 141 4.97 14.43 -6.20
N HIS A 142 4.49 13.78 -5.13
CA HIS A 142 5.33 13.45 -3.98
C HIS A 142 6.39 12.43 -4.36
N ILE A 143 6.02 11.40 -5.13
CA ILE A 143 6.98 10.41 -5.61
C ILE A 143 7.97 11.06 -6.56
N TYR A 144 7.50 11.84 -7.52
CA TYR A 144 8.36 12.49 -8.51
C TYR A 144 9.34 13.47 -7.86
N ASN A 145 8.89 14.26 -6.88
CA ASN A 145 9.74 15.22 -6.19
C ASN A 145 10.85 14.52 -5.40
N ILE A 146 10.52 13.43 -4.69
CA ILE A 146 11.50 12.65 -3.94
C ILE A 146 12.56 12.07 -4.91
N LEU A 147 12.12 11.46 -6.01
CA LEU A 147 13.02 10.83 -6.97
C LEU A 147 13.85 11.85 -7.75
N ALA A 148 13.25 12.98 -8.11
CA ALA A 148 13.96 14.05 -8.81
C ALA A 148 15.07 14.66 -7.94
N ASP A 149 14.81 14.90 -6.67
CA ASP A 149 15.81 15.43 -5.74
C ASP A 149 16.94 14.42 -5.49
N GLU A 150 16.61 13.12 -5.39
CA GLU A 150 17.62 12.05 -5.33
C GLU A 150 18.52 12.06 -6.56
N PHE A 151 17.92 12.13 -7.75
CA PHE A 151 18.67 12.18 -9.02
C PHE A 151 19.55 13.42 -9.12
N ALA A 152 19.10 14.55 -8.55
CA ALA A 152 19.86 15.79 -8.53
C ALA A 152 20.96 15.82 -7.45
N GLY A 153 21.15 14.74 -6.70
CA GLY A 153 22.14 14.66 -5.63
C GLY A 153 21.74 15.36 -4.34
N GLN A 154 20.44 15.63 -4.17
CA GLN A 154 19.88 16.26 -2.97
C GLN A 154 18.79 15.38 -2.36
N PRO A 155 19.14 14.16 -1.92
CA PRO A 155 18.14 13.21 -1.44
C PRO A 155 17.40 13.70 -0.19
N TRP A 156 16.13 13.37 -0.11
CA TRP A 156 15.35 13.60 1.10
C TRP A 156 15.86 12.67 2.21
N GLN A 157 15.76 13.11 3.43
CA GLN A 157 16.10 12.29 4.59
C GLN A 157 14.94 11.35 4.93
N GLN A 158 15.27 10.20 5.48
CA GLN A 158 14.27 9.29 6.03
C GLN A 158 13.93 9.69 7.47
N PHE A 159 12.69 9.38 7.84
CA PHE A 159 12.26 9.55 9.22
C PHE A 159 13.06 8.67 10.18
#